data_87251dda238897ea18645a53d4228b7e
#
_entry.id   87251dda238897ea18645a53d4228b7e
#
_cell.length_a   1.000
_cell.length_b   1.000
_cell.length_c   1.000
_cell.angle_alpha   90.00
_cell.angle_beta   90.00
_cell.angle_gamma   90.00
#
_symmetry.space_group_name_H-M   'P 1'
#
loop_
_entity.id
_entity.type
_entity.pdbx_description
1 polymer ?
#
loop_
_entity_poly.entity_id
_entity_poly.type
_entity_poly.pdbx_seq_one_letter_code
_entity_poly.pdbx_strand_id
1 'polypeptide(L)'
;MKKIFFMALCLAAAACTSVKEVELIPASSFETEVDGKQVSLYTLAAGDLTMQVTNFGGRVVTLWTPDKDGNYEDIVLGYNNIETYVNNPGERFLGAVVGPYANRIADGTYTIGDETYTFPQNNNGQTLHGGLKGLDLVVWDVEEVTDSTLVLSYLHEDGAEGMPGNLKVVMTYALTSDNEFKVDYLAETDKSTHVNISHHSFFNLKGEGNGTINDHILYINASNTTPVNAALIPSGDIADVTGTPFDFRQAKAIGQDLEVENEQLANGGGYDHNWILDRQTPDQMELAASVYEPASGRFMEVYTDQPALQFYGGNFFDGTTEGKYGKALRYRESMALETQKYPDTPNHSNFPSTLLNPGDTYTHSCVYRFSVK
;
A
#
# COMPACT_ATOMS: atom_id res chain seq x y z
N MET A 1 -3.17 10.35 79.12
CA MET A 1 -3.10 9.39 78.00
C MET A 1 -3.60 10.10 76.73
N LYS A 2 -2.68 10.57 75.87
CA LYS A 2 -3.01 11.24 74.60
C LYS A 2 -3.01 10.17 73.46
N LYS A 3 -4.17 9.96 72.82
CA LYS A 3 -4.31 9.08 71.68
C LYS A 3 -3.91 9.87 70.45
N ILE A 4 -2.84 9.41 69.75
CA ILE A 4 -2.38 9.91 68.45
C ILE A 4 -3.14 9.11 67.42
N PHE A 5 -3.95 9.80 66.58
CA PHE A 5 -4.55 9.22 65.34
C PHE A 5 -3.56 9.38 64.20
N PHE A 6 -3.12 8.27 63.63
CA PHE A 6 -2.40 8.25 62.34
C PHE A 6 -3.43 8.23 61.22
N MET A 7 -3.47 9.31 60.47
CA MET A 7 -4.28 9.41 59.25
C MET A 7 -3.42 8.91 58.08
N ALA A 8 -3.72 7.73 57.55
CA ALA A 8 -3.07 7.20 56.34
C ALA A 8 -3.63 7.94 55.16
N LEU A 9 -2.77 8.70 54.46
CA LEU A 9 -3.06 9.37 53.21
C LEU A 9 -2.88 8.35 52.07
N CYS A 10 -4.00 7.81 51.55
CA CYS A 10 -3.98 7.03 50.32
C CYS A 10 -3.80 7.99 49.13
N LEU A 11 -2.60 8.03 48.54
CA LEU A 11 -2.41 8.59 47.21
C LEU A 11 -3.05 7.63 46.19
N ALA A 12 -4.20 8.01 45.65
CA ALA A 12 -4.73 7.42 44.44
C ALA A 12 -3.90 7.95 43.26
N ALA A 13 -3.07 7.11 42.69
CA ALA A 13 -2.47 7.37 41.36
C ALA A 13 -3.61 7.39 40.36
N ALA A 14 -4.03 8.56 39.91
CA ALA A 14 -4.85 8.69 38.70
C ALA A 14 -4.00 8.27 37.52
N ALA A 15 -4.25 7.10 36.94
CA ALA A 15 -3.78 6.76 35.65
C ALA A 15 -4.44 7.75 34.66
N CYS A 16 -3.67 8.72 34.18
CA CYS A 16 -4.07 9.51 33.04
C CYS A 16 -4.11 8.54 31.81
N THR A 17 -5.29 8.03 31.49
CA THR A 17 -5.54 7.49 30.17
C THR A 17 -5.51 8.68 29.23
N SER A 18 -4.46 8.80 28.42
CA SER A 18 -4.42 9.76 27.34
C SER A 18 -5.62 9.46 26.42
N VAL A 19 -6.49 10.45 26.26
CA VAL A 19 -7.59 10.35 25.30
C VAL A 19 -6.94 10.34 23.93
N LYS A 20 -7.23 9.30 23.13
CA LYS A 20 -6.81 9.19 21.74
C LYS A 20 -7.40 10.38 20.97
N GLU A 21 -6.55 11.33 20.55
CA GLU A 21 -6.97 12.49 19.79
C GLU A 21 -6.66 12.24 18.31
N VAL A 22 -7.71 11.96 17.51
CA VAL A 22 -7.63 11.74 16.07
C VAL A 22 -8.63 12.67 15.37
N GLU A 23 -8.21 13.31 14.28
CA GLU A 23 -9.05 14.18 13.46
C GLU A 23 -9.65 13.37 12.29
N LEU A 24 -10.85 12.82 12.51
CA LEU A 24 -11.56 12.05 11.50
C LEU A 24 -12.13 12.96 10.42
N ILE A 25 -11.99 12.53 9.16
CA ILE A 25 -12.70 13.15 8.04
C ILE A 25 -14.19 12.84 8.17
N PRO A 26 -15.08 13.84 8.03
CA PRO A 26 -16.52 13.61 8.10
C PRO A 26 -16.99 12.61 7.03
N ALA A 27 -17.77 11.60 7.41
CA ALA A 27 -18.31 10.61 6.47
C ALA A 27 -19.09 11.27 5.32
N SER A 28 -19.80 12.38 5.59
CA SER A 28 -20.52 13.18 4.60
C SER A 28 -19.66 13.72 3.45
N SER A 29 -18.34 13.78 3.62
CA SER A 29 -17.39 14.17 2.55
C SER A 29 -17.21 13.07 1.49
N PHE A 30 -17.72 11.86 1.77
CA PHE A 30 -17.63 10.69 0.89
C PHE A 30 -19.00 10.10 0.53
N GLU A 31 -20.09 10.70 0.99
CA GLU A 31 -21.44 10.23 0.67
C GLU A 31 -21.89 10.76 -0.69
N THR A 32 -21.79 9.93 -1.72
CA THR A 32 -22.22 10.25 -3.09
C THR A 32 -22.51 8.97 -3.87
N GLU A 33 -23.01 9.12 -5.10
CA GLU A 33 -23.18 8.03 -6.05
C GLU A 33 -22.16 8.16 -7.19
N VAL A 34 -21.42 7.09 -7.47
CA VAL A 34 -20.51 6.99 -8.61
C VAL A 34 -20.84 5.72 -9.38
N ASP A 35 -21.02 5.85 -10.70
CA ASP A 35 -21.41 4.74 -11.60
C ASP A 35 -22.67 3.96 -11.12
N GLY A 36 -23.63 4.66 -10.51
CA GLY A 36 -24.87 4.06 -10.02
C GLY A 36 -24.74 3.27 -8.71
N LYS A 37 -23.60 3.37 -8.03
CA LYS A 37 -23.33 2.73 -6.73
C LYS A 37 -23.06 3.77 -5.64
N GLN A 38 -23.55 3.49 -4.43
CA GLN A 38 -23.32 4.34 -3.26
C GLN A 38 -21.85 4.26 -2.82
N VAL A 39 -21.21 5.42 -2.70
CA VAL A 39 -19.88 5.58 -2.07
C VAL A 39 -20.07 6.03 -0.63
N SER A 40 -19.25 5.51 0.27
CA SER A 40 -19.24 5.85 1.69
C SER A 40 -17.82 5.78 2.28
N LEU A 41 -17.65 6.36 3.46
CA LEU A 41 -16.43 6.31 4.26
C LEU A 41 -16.68 5.51 5.54
N TYR A 42 -15.88 4.47 5.77
CA TYR A 42 -15.97 3.58 6.91
C TYR A 42 -14.82 3.86 7.88
N THR A 43 -15.10 3.86 9.18
CA THR A 43 -14.08 4.03 10.21
C THR A 43 -13.89 2.70 10.94
N LEU A 44 -12.65 2.20 10.95
CA LEU A 44 -12.23 1.00 11.66
C LEU A 44 -11.29 1.38 12.79
N ALA A 45 -11.38 0.68 13.94
CA ALA A 45 -10.49 0.89 15.06
C ALA A 45 -10.21 -0.41 15.81
N ALA A 46 -8.94 -0.66 16.13
CA ALA A 46 -8.51 -1.71 17.05
C ALA A 46 -7.13 -1.38 17.61
N GLY A 47 -6.85 -1.79 18.86
CA GLY A 47 -5.61 -1.42 19.52
C GLY A 47 -5.44 0.10 19.56
N ASP A 48 -4.26 0.56 19.14
CA ASP A 48 -3.93 1.98 19.00
C ASP A 48 -4.25 2.56 17.62
N LEU A 49 -4.72 1.74 16.68
CA LEU A 49 -4.98 2.17 15.32
C LEU A 49 -6.41 2.73 15.15
N THR A 50 -6.53 3.74 14.29
CA THR A 50 -7.79 4.18 13.70
C THR A 50 -7.58 4.44 12.23
N MET A 51 -8.45 3.87 11.38
CA MET A 51 -8.32 3.93 9.92
C MET A 51 -9.66 4.30 9.30
N GLN A 52 -9.64 5.16 8.28
CA GLN A 52 -10.82 5.42 7.46
C GLN A 52 -10.60 4.88 6.05
N VAL A 53 -11.60 4.19 5.53
CA VAL A 53 -11.57 3.54 4.21
C VAL A 53 -12.81 3.90 3.44
N THR A 54 -12.66 4.27 2.16
CA THR A 54 -13.80 4.39 1.25
C THR A 54 -13.91 3.16 0.35
N ASN A 55 -15.14 2.76 0.02
CA ASN A 55 -15.38 1.70 -0.96
C ASN A 55 -15.14 2.14 -2.41
N PHE A 56 -14.83 3.40 -2.68
CA PHE A 56 -14.33 3.83 -3.99
C PHE A 56 -12.84 3.50 -4.11
N GLY A 57 -12.53 2.50 -4.93
CA GLY A 57 -11.16 2.00 -5.11
C GLY A 57 -10.61 1.25 -3.89
N GLY A 58 -11.45 0.92 -2.90
CA GLY A 58 -11.00 0.28 -1.65
C GLY A 58 -9.90 1.08 -0.93
N ARG A 59 -10.00 2.44 -0.95
CA ARG A 59 -8.89 3.32 -0.54
C ARG A 59 -8.82 3.52 0.95
N VAL A 60 -7.65 3.33 1.52
CA VAL A 60 -7.31 3.86 2.85
C VAL A 60 -7.12 5.37 2.73
N VAL A 61 -7.97 6.12 3.41
CA VAL A 61 -8.00 7.60 3.38
C VAL A 61 -7.18 8.18 4.52
N THR A 62 -7.32 7.61 5.74
CA THR A 62 -6.53 7.97 6.92
C THR A 62 -6.06 6.73 7.65
N LEU A 63 -4.89 6.80 8.30
CA LEU A 63 -4.40 5.79 9.23
C LEU A 63 -3.64 6.47 10.38
N TRP A 64 -4.25 6.51 11.55
CA TRP A 64 -3.72 7.16 12.74
C TRP A 64 -2.97 6.19 13.62
N THR A 65 -1.73 6.55 13.99
CA THR A 65 -0.86 5.77 14.88
C THR A 65 -0.21 6.70 15.91
N PRO A 66 0.04 6.23 17.16
CA PRO A 66 0.77 7.03 18.14
C PRO A 66 2.27 7.06 17.84
N ASP A 67 2.93 8.12 18.32
CA ASP A 67 4.38 8.19 18.46
C ASP A 67 4.83 7.67 19.85
N LYS A 68 6.14 7.73 20.14
CA LYS A 68 6.72 7.33 21.43
C LYS A 68 6.23 8.14 22.64
N ASP A 69 5.67 9.32 22.41
CA ASP A 69 5.13 10.22 23.42
C ASP A 69 3.60 10.11 23.53
N GLY A 70 2.98 9.24 22.71
CA GLY A 70 1.54 8.99 22.67
C GLY A 70 0.75 9.97 21.80
N ASN A 71 1.41 10.84 21.01
CA ASN A 71 0.74 11.74 20.07
C ASN A 71 0.37 11.00 18.79
N TYR A 72 -0.86 11.20 18.33
CA TYR A 72 -1.35 10.58 17.09
C TYR A 72 -1.09 11.44 15.88
N GLU A 73 -0.69 10.79 14.78
CA GLU A 73 -0.58 11.40 13.45
C GLU A 73 -1.21 10.48 12.41
N ASP A 74 -1.77 11.08 11.36
CA ASP A 74 -2.21 10.38 10.17
C ASP A 74 -1.00 10.11 9.27
N ILE A 75 -0.61 8.85 9.17
CA ILE A 75 0.64 8.44 8.51
C ILE A 75 0.48 8.04 7.05
N VAL A 76 -0.68 8.26 6.43
CA VAL A 76 -0.91 8.00 5.00
C VAL A 76 -1.32 9.26 4.27
N LEU A 77 -0.95 9.39 3.00
CA LEU A 77 -1.39 10.47 2.14
C LEU A 77 -2.77 10.17 1.55
N GLY A 78 -3.57 11.21 1.34
CA GLY A 78 -4.92 11.08 0.77
C GLY A 78 -5.56 12.41 0.42
N TYR A 79 -6.86 12.36 0.11
CA TYR A 79 -7.70 13.55 -0.11
C TYR A 79 -8.84 13.62 0.91
N ASN A 80 -9.32 14.83 1.20
CA ASN A 80 -10.35 15.08 2.20
C ASN A 80 -11.77 14.70 1.76
N ASN A 81 -11.98 14.39 0.49
CA ASN A 81 -13.32 14.15 -0.05
C ASN A 81 -13.28 13.27 -1.32
N ILE A 82 -14.42 12.67 -1.62
CA ILE A 82 -14.57 11.78 -2.77
C ILE A 82 -14.45 12.50 -4.12
N GLU A 83 -14.89 13.73 -4.23
CA GLU A 83 -14.84 14.50 -5.48
C GLU A 83 -13.39 14.64 -5.98
N THR A 84 -12.45 14.87 -5.09
CA THR A 84 -11.02 14.96 -5.43
C THR A 84 -10.48 13.62 -5.93
N TYR A 85 -10.86 12.49 -5.32
CA TYR A 85 -10.47 11.17 -5.81
C TYR A 85 -11.05 10.85 -7.19
N VAL A 86 -12.31 11.20 -7.45
CA VAL A 86 -12.98 10.97 -8.75
C VAL A 86 -12.38 11.86 -9.83
N ASN A 87 -12.14 13.15 -9.54
CA ASN A 87 -11.57 14.11 -10.51
C ASN A 87 -10.08 13.92 -10.73
N ASN A 88 -9.38 13.31 -9.79
CA ASN A 88 -7.98 12.93 -9.86
C ASN A 88 -7.05 14.05 -10.38
N PRO A 89 -6.86 15.16 -9.63
CA PRO A 89 -6.04 16.30 -10.08
C PRO A 89 -4.53 16.04 -10.02
N GLY A 90 -4.09 14.92 -9.41
CA GLY A 90 -2.69 14.62 -9.16
C GLY A 90 -2.41 13.12 -9.08
N GLU A 91 -2.05 12.60 -7.90
CA GLU A 91 -1.75 11.17 -7.72
C GLU A 91 -3.02 10.33 -7.67
N ARG A 92 -3.17 9.44 -8.64
CA ARG A 92 -4.33 8.58 -8.82
C ARG A 92 -4.44 7.49 -7.76
N PHE A 93 -3.31 6.95 -7.30
CA PHE A 93 -3.29 5.67 -6.56
C PHE A 93 -3.25 5.82 -5.03
N LEU A 94 -3.42 7.03 -4.49
CA LEU A 94 -3.41 7.29 -3.04
C LEU A 94 -4.34 6.31 -2.29
N GLY A 95 -3.74 5.44 -1.48
CA GLY A 95 -4.42 4.48 -0.62
C GLY A 95 -5.18 3.36 -1.33
N ALA A 96 -5.10 3.26 -2.65
CA ALA A 96 -5.96 2.42 -3.48
C ALA A 96 -5.59 0.92 -3.47
N VAL A 97 -6.55 0.10 -3.83
CA VAL A 97 -6.29 -1.25 -4.37
C VAL A 97 -5.91 -1.11 -5.84
N VAL A 98 -4.76 -1.63 -6.21
CA VAL A 98 -4.27 -1.61 -7.60
C VAL A 98 -4.33 -3.01 -8.20
N GLY A 99 -4.82 -3.09 -9.43
CA GLY A 99 -5.08 -4.34 -10.13
C GLY A 99 -6.21 -4.18 -11.17
N PRO A 100 -6.64 -5.29 -11.79
CA PRO A 100 -6.34 -6.72 -11.54
C PRO A 100 -4.89 -7.15 -11.74
N TYR A 101 -4.08 -6.36 -12.49
CA TYR A 101 -2.65 -6.55 -12.61
C TYR A 101 -1.92 -5.29 -12.08
N ALA A 102 -1.40 -5.39 -10.86
CA ALA A 102 -0.60 -4.35 -10.23
C ALA A 102 0.75 -4.19 -10.94
N ASN A 103 1.29 -2.96 -10.90
CA ASN A 103 2.46 -2.54 -11.62
C ASN A 103 2.27 -2.61 -13.15
N ARG A 104 3.34 -2.77 -13.94
CA ARG A 104 3.32 -2.57 -15.40
C ARG A 104 3.18 -3.87 -16.18
N ILE A 105 2.56 -3.74 -17.36
CA ILE A 105 2.58 -4.72 -18.46
C ILE A 105 3.17 -4.01 -19.67
N ALA A 106 4.27 -4.54 -20.20
CA ALA A 106 5.00 -3.98 -21.32
C ALA A 106 4.12 -3.86 -22.57
N ASP A 107 4.16 -2.69 -23.22
CA ASP A 107 3.41 -2.37 -24.44
C ASP A 107 1.88 -2.62 -24.30
N GLY A 108 1.39 -2.79 -23.08
CA GLY A 108 -0.01 -3.12 -22.80
C GLY A 108 -0.45 -4.43 -23.44
N THR A 109 0.39 -5.46 -23.42
CA THR A 109 0.05 -6.73 -24.07
C THR A 109 0.68 -7.93 -23.37
N TYR A 110 -0.02 -9.07 -23.40
CA TYR A 110 0.54 -10.39 -23.08
C TYR A 110 -0.18 -11.48 -23.84
N THR A 111 0.37 -12.70 -23.81
CA THR A 111 -0.19 -13.87 -24.51
C THR A 111 -0.49 -14.99 -23.53
N ILE A 112 -1.67 -15.62 -23.65
CA ILE A 112 -2.05 -16.85 -22.93
C ILE A 112 -2.33 -17.93 -23.99
N GLY A 113 -1.52 -18.99 -24.02
CA GLY A 113 -1.57 -19.98 -25.10
C GLY A 113 -1.28 -19.32 -26.47
N ASP A 114 -2.23 -19.40 -27.39
CA ASP A 114 -2.11 -18.78 -28.72
C ASP A 114 -2.85 -17.43 -28.85
N GLU A 115 -3.51 -16.97 -27.78
CA GLU A 115 -4.27 -15.72 -27.76
C GLU A 115 -3.46 -14.57 -27.19
N THR A 116 -3.39 -13.43 -27.92
CA THR A 116 -2.78 -12.19 -27.46
C THR A 116 -3.87 -11.24 -26.99
N TYR A 117 -3.70 -10.72 -25.78
CA TYR A 117 -4.58 -9.73 -25.14
C TYR A 117 -3.90 -8.37 -25.14
N THR A 118 -4.69 -7.33 -25.40
CA THR A 118 -4.21 -5.93 -25.48
C THR A 118 -4.99 -5.06 -24.50
N PHE A 119 -4.28 -4.23 -23.77
CA PHE A 119 -4.77 -3.39 -22.68
C PHE A 119 -4.57 -1.91 -23.00
N PRO A 120 -5.40 -1.02 -22.45
CA PRO A 120 -5.16 0.41 -22.56
C PRO A 120 -3.78 0.80 -21.99
N GLN A 121 -3.05 1.61 -22.76
CA GLN A 121 -1.76 2.17 -22.34
C GLN A 121 -1.99 3.50 -21.61
N ASN A 122 -1.91 3.50 -20.29
CA ASN A 122 -2.17 4.65 -19.42
C ASN A 122 -0.91 5.28 -18.81
N ASN A 123 0.29 4.70 -19.10
CA ASN A 123 1.55 5.20 -18.56
C ASN A 123 2.70 4.99 -19.54
N ASN A 124 3.13 6.05 -20.25
CA ASN A 124 4.29 6.04 -21.15
C ASN A 124 4.32 4.87 -22.15
N GLY A 125 3.18 4.53 -22.74
CA GLY A 125 3.06 3.41 -23.68
C GLY A 125 2.92 2.03 -23.02
N GLN A 126 2.81 1.98 -21.70
CA GLN A 126 2.65 0.77 -20.90
C GLN A 126 1.27 0.76 -20.24
N THR A 127 0.78 -0.42 -19.86
CA THR A 127 -0.37 -0.52 -18.95
C THR A 127 0.14 -0.53 -17.51
N LEU A 128 -0.40 0.34 -16.67
CA LEU A 128 -0.07 0.46 -15.25
C LEU A 128 -1.31 0.22 -14.40
N HIS A 129 -1.19 -0.62 -13.37
CA HIS A 129 -2.18 -0.83 -12.30
C HIS A 129 -3.61 -1.13 -12.80
N GLY A 130 -3.74 -1.94 -13.85
CA GLY A 130 -5.05 -2.35 -14.39
C GLY A 130 -5.64 -1.44 -15.46
N GLY A 131 -4.85 -0.46 -15.98
CA GLY A 131 -5.24 0.35 -17.14
C GLY A 131 -6.00 1.64 -16.80
N LEU A 132 -6.92 2.04 -17.68
CA LEU A 132 -7.64 3.31 -17.54
C LEU A 132 -8.67 3.27 -16.40
N LYS A 133 -9.32 2.13 -16.18
CA LYS A 133 -10.31 1.92 -15.11
C LYS A 133 -9.99 0.63 -14.34
N GLY A 134 -8.87 0.65 -13.60
CA GLY A 134 -8.46 -0.43 -12.71
C GLY A 134 -9.32 -0.52 -11.44
N LEU A 135 -8.95 -1.42 -10.53
CA LEU A 135 -9.65 -1.63 -9.25
C LEU A 135 -9.68 -0.40 -8.34
N ASP A 136 -8.82 0.58 -8.60
CA ASP A 136 -8.73 1.87 -7.92
C ASP A 136 -9.83 2.88 -8.30
N LEU A 137 -10.48 2.74 -9.45
CA LEU A 137 -11.50 3.67 -9.96
C LEU A 137 -12.91 3.06 -10.01
N VAL A 138 -13.15 2.00 -9.27
CA VAL A 138 -14.45 1.34 -9.18
C VAL A 138 -15.05 1.45 -7.80
N VAL A 139 -16.39 1.41 -7.70
CA VAL A 139 -17.08 1.31 -6.42
C VAL A 139 -17.24 -0.17 -6.07
N TRP A 140 -16.58 -0.59 -4.99
CA TRP A 140 -16.69 -1.93 -4.46
C TRP A 140 -18.00 -2.11 -3.70
N ASP A 141 -18.57 -3.31 -3.80
CA ASP A 141 -19.72 -3.71 -3.00
C ASP A 141 -19.25 -4.04 -1.58
N VAL A 142 -20.00 -3.59 -0.57
CA VAL A 142 -19.70 -3.82 0.83
C VAL A 142 -20.42 -5.07 1.29
N GLU A 143 -19.66 -6.11 1.61
CA GLU A 143 -20.18 -7.41 2.06
C GLU A 143 -20.37 -7.45 3.58
N GLU A 144 -19.42 -6.88 4.32
CA GLU A 144 -19.45 -6.83 5.78
C GLU A 144 -18.71 -5.59 6.28
N VAL A 145 -19.21 -5.00 7.37
CA VAL A 145 -18.52 -3.96 8.13
C VAL A 145 -18.74 -4.20 9.63
N THR A 146 -17.64 -4.16 10.39
CA THR A 146 -17.61 -4.18 11.86
C THR A 146 -16.79 -3.01 12.36
N ASP A 147 -16.59 -2.90 13.69
CA ASP A 147 -15.74 -1.85 14.25
C ASP A 147 -14.27 -1.96 13.82
N SER A 148 -13.80 -3.14 13.37
CA SER A 148 -12.40 -3.37 13.03
C SER A 148 -12.17 -4.06 11.68
N THR A 149 -13.24 -4.42 10.95
CA THR A 149 -13.16 -5.20 9.70
C THR A 149 -14.08 -4.59 8.65
N LEU A 150 -13.59 -4.54 7.41
CA LEU A 150 -14.36 -4.18 6.22
C LEU A 150 -14.08 -5.21 5.14
N VAL A 151 -15.14 -5.87 4.63
CA VAL A 151 -15.08 -6.82 3.53
C VAL A 151 -15.73 -6.18 2.31
N LEU A 152 -14.97 -6.12 1.23
CA LEU A 152 -15.38 -5.53 -0.05
C LEU A 152 -15.30 -6.59 -1.14
N SER A 153 -16.21 -6.54 -2.12
CA SER A 153 -16.15 -7.40 -3.30
C SER A 153 -16.32 -6.59 -4.58
N TYR A 154 -15.73 -7.09 -5.67
CA TYR A 154 -15.91 -6.52 -7.01
C TYR A 154 -15.84 -7.63 -8.05
N LEU A 155 -16.71 -7.52 -9.08
CA LEU A 155 -16.65 -8.35 -10.27
C LEU A 155 -16.03 -7.51 -11.42
N HIS A 156 -14.80 -7.86 -11.81
CA HIS A 156 -14.20 -7.35 -13.03
C HIS A 156 -14.68 -8.21 -14.20
N GLU A 157 -15.54 -7.64 -15.05
CA GLU A 157 -16.21 -8.36 -16.13
C GLU A 157 -15.28 -8.78 -17.26
N ASP A 158 -15.55 -9.91 -17.92
CA ASP A 158 -14.79 -10.39 -19.09
C ASP A 158 -14.67 -9.30 -20.16
N GLY A 159 -13.43 -9.05 -20.58
CA GLY A 159 -13.11 -8.00 -21.56
C GLY A 159 -12.97 -6.59 -21.00
N ALA A 160 -13.30 -6.34 -19.73
CA ALA A 160 -13.04 -5.03 -19.12
C ALA A 160 -11.54 -4.72 -19.13
N GLU A 161 -11.17 -3.50 -19.53
CA GLU A 161 -9.78 -3.07 -19.75
C GLU A 161 -8.97 -4.03 -20.63
N GLY A 162 -9.63 -4.92 -21.41
CA GLY A 162 -9.00 -5.93 -22.30
C GLY A 162 -8.64 -7.25 -21.59
N MET A 163 -8.89 -7.39 -20.30
CA MET A 163 -8.57 -8.62 -19.55
C MET A 163 -9.58 -9.74 -19.83
N PRO A 164 -9.10 -10.99 -20.02
CA PRO A 164 -10.00 -12.12 -20.21
C PRO A 164 -10.58 -12.63 -18.89
N GLY A 165 -11.84 -13.07 -18.97
CA GLY A 165 -12.58 -13.73 -17.89
C GLY A 165 -13.24 -12.78 -16.91
N ASN A 166 -14.33 -13.28 -16.33
CA ASN A 166 -14.95 -12.64 -15.17
C ASN A 166 -14.09 -12.93 -13.93
N LEU A 167 -13.46 -11.91 -13.38
CA LEU A 167 -12.65 -12.04 -12.17
C LEU A 167 -13.44 -11.50 -10.98
N LYS A 168 -13.87 -12.38 -10.08
CA LYS A 168 -14.47 -11.99 -8.80
C LYS A 168 -13.35 -11.80 -7.77
N VAL A 169 -13.26 -10.61 -7.22
CA VAL A 169 -12.30 -10.26 -6.17
C VAL A 169 -13.05 -10.01 -4.87
N VAL A 170 -12.56 -10.58 -3.78
CA VAL A 170 -12.96 -10.26 -2.41
C VAL A 170 -11.74 -9.74 -1.68
N MET A 171 -11.89 -8.61 -1.00
CA MET A 171 -10.83 -8.00 -0.21
C MET A 171 -11.32 -7.79 1.22
N THR A 172 -10.47 -8.11 2.19
CA THR A 172 -10.72 -7.86 3.61
C THR A 172 -9.67 -6.92 4.17
N TYR A 173 -10.12 -5.81 4.75
CA TYR A 173 -9.31 -4.99 5.65
C TYR A 173 -9.66 -5.31 7.09
N ALA A 174 -8.65 -5.55 7.93
CA ALA A 174 -8.84 -5.77 9.35
C ALA A 174 -7.77 -5.06 10.18
N LEU A 175 -8.20 -4.40 11.26
CA LEU A 175 -7.31 -3.93 12.31
C LEU A 175 -7.36 -4.92 13.48
N THR A 176 -6.22 -5.17 14.12
CA THR A 176 -6.10 -6.09 15.26
C THR A 176 -5.69 -5.36 16.54
N SER A 177 -5.91 -6.01 17.69
CA SER A 177 -5.44 -5.52 18.99
C SER A 177 -3.92 -5.46 19.12
N ASP A 178 -3.19 -6.12 18.21
CA ASP A 178 -1.72 -6.14 18.16
C ASP A 178 -1.17 -5.01 17.25
N ASN A 179 -1.99 -4.00 16.95
CA ASN A 179 -1.68 -2.87 16.07
C ASN A 179 -1.28 -3.30 14.66
N GLU A 180 -1.99 -4.26 14.10
CA GLU A 180 -1.82 -4.70 12.72
C GLU A 180 -2.93 -4.14 11.83
N PHE A 181 -2.56 -3.62 10.66
CA PHE A 181 -3.44 -3.41 9.52
C PHE A 181 -3.21 -4.56 8.54
N LYS A 182 -4.23 -5.42 8.40
CA LYS A 182 -4.21 -6.60 7.53
C LYS A 182 -4.99 -6.33 6.26
N VAL A 183 -4.44 -6.82 5.15
CA VAL A 183 -5.07 -6.79 3.82
C VAL A 183 -5.02 -8.20 3.26
N ASP A 184 -6.18 -8.81 3.08
CA ASP A 184 -6.30 -10.12 2.48
C ASP A 184 -7.10 -10.03 1.18
N TYR A 185 -6.58 -10.64 0.10
CA TYR A 185 -7.26 -10.76 -1.19
C TYR A 185 -7.55 -12.22 -1.51
N LEU A 186 -8.72 -12.46 -2.08
CA LEU A 186 -9.11 -13.70 -2.70
C LEU A 186 -9.71 -13.38 -4.06
N ALA A 187 -9.29 -14.11 -5.13
CA ALA A 187 -9.90 -13.95 -6.44
C ALA A 187 -10.06 -15.29 -7.16
N GLU A 188 -11.13 -15.38 -7.93
CA GLU A 188 -11.49 -16.53 -8.77
C GLU A 188 -11.92 -16.04 -10.16
N THR A 189 -11.68 -16.86 -11.18
CA THR A 189 -12.02 -16.52 -12.57
C THR A 189 -12.72 -17.65 -13.29
N ASP A 190 -13.49 -17.34 -14.32
CA ASP A 190 -14.11 -18.32 -15.23
C ASP A 190 -13.33 -18.55 -16.53
N LYS A 191 -12.26 -17.75 -16.80
CA LYS A 191 -11.35 -17.91 -17.92
C LYS A 191 -9.92 -17.62 -17.46
N SER A 192 -8.92 -18.32 -18.01
CA SER A 192 -7.51 -18.09 -17.65
C SER A 192 -7.13 -16.61 -17.85
N THR A 193 -6.57 -16.02 -16.82
CA THR A 193 -6.13 -14.61 -16.80
C THR A 193 -4.92 -14.42 -15.88
N HIS A 194 -4.17 -13.33 -16.05
CA HIS A 194 -3.09 -13.01 -15.13
C HIS A 194 -3.59 -12.09 -14.02
N VAL A 195 -3.27 -12.44 -12.77
CA VAL A 195 -3.71 -11.68 -11.57
C VAL A 195 -2.51 -11.30 -10.72
N ASN A 196 -2.44 -10.03 -10.37
CA ASN A 196 -1.50 -9.45 -9.42
C ASN A 196 -2.20 -8.26 -8.77
N ILE A 197 -2.67 -8.39 -7.54
CA ILE A 197 -3.38 -7.32 -6.83
C ILE A 197 -2.47 -6.82 -5.73
N SER A 198 -2.46 -5.52 -5.47
CA SER A 198 -1.66 -4.93 -4.39
C SER A 198 -2.39 -3.76 -3.71
N HIS A 199 -1.88 -3.38 -2.54
CA HIS A 199 -2.32 -2.21 -1.78
C HIS A 199 -1.32 -1.07 -1.94
N HIS A 200 -1.83 0.14 -2.23
CA HIS A 200 -0.99 1.29 -2.60
C HIS A 200 -1.15 2.48 -1.63
N SER A 201 -1.07 2.22 -0.30
CA SER A 201 -0.95 3.32 0.65
C SER A 201 0.40 4.01 0.53
N PHE A 202 0.37 5.33 0.54
CA PHE A 202 1.56 6.18 0.60
C PHE A 202 1.82 6.56 2.05
N PHE A 203 2.82 5.95 2.66
CA PHE A 203 3.15 6.14 4.08
C PHE A 203 4.16 7.27 4.29
N ASN A 204 3.97 8.04 5.36
CA ASN A 204 4.98 8.88 5.99
C ASN A 204 4.86 8.75 7.51
N LEU A 205 5.80 8.09 8.16
CA LEU A 205 5.72 7.84 9.61
C LEU A 205 5.89 9.11 10.46
N LYS A 206 6.27 10.25 9.85
CA LYS A 206 6.18 11.58 10.49
C LYS A 206 4.76 12.14 10.51
N GLY A 207 3.85 11.58 9.71
CA GLY A 207 2.54 12.12 9.37
C GLY A 207 2.52 12.84 8.02
N GLU A 208 1.34 12.90 7.37
CA GLU A 208 1.16 13.56 6.09
C GLU A 208 1.65 15.01 6.11
N GLY A 209 2.47 15.40 5.10
CA GLY A 209 2.99 16.74 4.93
C GLY A 209 4.00 17.20 5.99
N ASN A 210 4.54 16.31 6.80
CA ASN A 210 5.53 16.61 7.83
C ASN A 210 6.98 16.38 7.33
N GLY A 211 7.22 16.61 6.05
CA GLY A 211 8.53 16.55 5.40
C GLY A 211 8.86 15.19 4.77
N THR A 212 10.07 15.09 4.27
CA THR A 212 10.50 13.94 3.46
C THR A 212 10.71 12.67 4.27
N ILE A 213 10.66 11.53 3.57
CA ILE A 213 10.98 10.20 4.12
C ILE A 213 12.49 9.89 4.10
N ASN A 214 13.35 10.82 3.66
CA ASN A 214 14.76 10.56 3.41
C ASN A 214 15.53 10.09 4.65
N ASP A 215 15.10 10.45 5.83
CA ASP A 215 15.69 10.06 7.13
C ASP A 215 15.00 8.84 7.78
N HIS A 216 13.93 8.30 7.19
CA HIS A 216 13.39 7.02 7.60
C HIS A 216 14.41 5.91 7.35
N ILE A 217 14.55 5.02 8.31
CA ILE A 217 15.48 3.88 8.24
C ILE A 217 14.71 2.69 7.68
N LEU A 218 15.06 2.30 6.46
CA LEU A 218 14.43 1.21 5.72
C LEU A 218 15.30 -0.05 5.76
N TYR A 219 14.67 -1.19 6.00
CA TYR A 219 15.19 -2.54 5.79
C TYR A 219 14.30 -3.26 4.79
N ILE A 220 14.90 -4.01 3.84
CA ILE A 220 14.18 -4.92 2.92
C ILE A 220 14.89 -6.27 2.94
N ASN A 221 14.13 -7.34 3.17
CA ASN A 221 14.61 -8.71 3.20
C ASN A 221 14.73 -9.28 1.78
N ALA A 222 15.67 -8.74 0.99
CA ALA A 222 15.86 -9.13 -0.40
C ALA A 222 17.30 -9.00 -0.85
N SER A 223 17.83 -10.04 -1.49
CA SER A 223 19.18 -10.06 -2.08
C SER A 223 19.17 -9.65 -3.56
N ASN A 224 18.01 -9.53 -4.19
CA ASN A 224 17.90 -9.28 -5.62
C ASN A 224 16.78 -8.28 -5.94
N THR A 225 16.92 -7.62 -7.11
CA THR A 225 15.88 -6.79 -7.74
C THR A 225 15.62 -7.26 -9.16
N THR A 226 14.52 -6.77 -9.76
CA THR A 226 14.27 -6.84 -11.21
C THR A 226 14.62 -5.48 -11.81
N PRO A 227 15.79 -5.32 -12.47
CA PRO A 227 16.20 -4.05 -13.09
C PRO A 227 15.21 -3.59 -14.15
N VAL A 228 15.03 -2.27 -14.25
CA VAL A 228 14.09 -1.65 -15.17
C VAL A 228 14.78 -0.74 -16.19
N ASN A 229 14.15 -0.57 -17.35
CA ASN A 229 14.52 0.44 -18.33
C ASN A 229 13.92 1.83 -18.00
N ALA A 230 14.17 2.83 -18.83
CA ALA A 230 13.65 4.19 -18.63
C ALA A 230 12.11 4.32 -18.67
N ALA A 231 11.40 3.30 -19.15
CA ALA A 231 9.93 3.22 -19.07
C ALA A 231 9.45 2.44 -17.83
N LEU A 232 10.36 2.11 -16.93
CA LEU A 232 10.13 1.33 -15.69
C LEU A 232 9.58 -0.09 -15.97
N ILE A 233 9.94 -0.66 -17.13
CA ILE A 233 9.64 -2.05 -17.48
C ILE A 233 10.83 -2.93 -17.12
N PRO A 234 10.63 -4.07 -16.43
CA PRO A 234 11.69 -5.02 -16.13
C PRO A 234 12.41 -5.50 -17.40
N SER A 235 13.75 -5.61 -17.34
CA SER A 235 14.53 -6.19 -18.43
C SER A 235 14.37 -7.71 -18.57
N GLY A 236 13.80 -8.36 -17.55
CA GLY A 236 13.78 -9.82 -17.41
C GLY A 236 14.99 -10.37 -16.62
N ASP A 237 15.98 -9.53 -16.33
CA ASP A 237 17.12 -9.92 -15.51
C ASP A 237 16.77 -9.93 -14.03
N ILE A 238 17.58 -10.65 -13.24
CA ILE A 238 17.60 -10.64 -11.79
C ILE A 238 18.97 -10.14 -11.36
N ALA A 239 19.04 -9.02 -10.65
CA ALA A 239 20.28 -8.38 -10.25
C ALA A 239 20.52 -8.45 -8.75
N ASP A 240 21.73 -8.84 -8.35
CA ASP A 240 22.18 -8.82 -6.96
C ASP A 240 22.30 -7.37 -6.47
N VAL A 241 21.77 -7.08 -5.27
CA VAL A 241 21.81 -5.74 -4.66
C VAL A 241 23.14 -5.43 -3.97
N THR A 242 24.03 -6.41 -3.77
CA THR A 242 25.26 -6.28 -2.99
C THR A 242 26.14 -5.15 -3.51
N GLY A 243 26.45 -4.19 -2.65
CA GLY A 243 27.32 -3.04 -2.98
C GLY A 243 26.66 -2.00 -3.89
N THR A 244 25.35 -2.07 -4.08
CA THR A 244 24.58 -1.08 -4.85
C THR A 244 23.74 -0.20 -3.92
N PRO A 245 23.17 0.94 -4.40
CA PRO A 245 22.21 1.73 -3.63
C PRO A 245 20.97 0.94 -3.18
N PHE A 246 20.66 -0.18 -3.83
CA PHE A 246 19.48 -1.02 -3.59
C PHE A 246 19.67 -2.04 -2.47
N ASP A 247 20.86 -2.11 -1.84
CA ASP A 247 21.12 -3.02 -0.70
C ASP A 247 20.55 -2.44 0.59
N PHE A 248 19.33 -2.86 0.96
CA PHE A 248 18.66 -2.55 2.21
C PHE A 248 18.65 -3.71 3.21
N ARG A 249 19.45 -4.76 3.00
CA ARG A 249 19.61 -5.88 3.96
C ARG A 249 20.25 -5.45 5.27
N GLN A 250 20.99 -4.36 5.26
CA GLN A 250 21.38 -3.60 6.44
C GLN A 250 20.51 -2.33 6.45
N ALA A 251 19.70 -2.16 7.50
CA ALA A 251 18.84 -1.01 7.61
C ALA A 251 19.60 0.31 7.49
N LYS A 252 19.18 1.18 6.57
CA LYS A 252 19.82 2.47 6.30
C LYS A 252 18.79 3.55 6.00
N ALA A 253 19.19 4.82 6.10
CA ALA A 253 18.34 5.92 5.73
C ALA A 253 17.99 5.87 4.23
N ILE A 254 16.72 6.08 3.88
CA ILE A 254 16.25 6.07 2.48
C ILE A 254 17.05 7.07 1.64
N GLY A 255 17.34 8.24 2.19
CA GLY A 255 18.09 9.29 1.50
C GLY A 255 19.58 9.04 1.33
N GLN A 256 20.16 7.99 1.96
CA GLN A 256 21.61 7.80 2.05
C GLN A 256 22.30 7.72 0.69
N ASP A 257 21.73 6.96 -0.23
CA ASP A 257 22.36 6.66 -1.52
C ASP A 257 21.62 7.25 -2.73
N LEU A 258 20.63 8.12 -2.50
CA LEU A 258 19.80 8.69 -3.58
C LEU A 258 20.56 9.55 -4.59
N GLU A 259 21.68 10.14 -4.18
CA GLU A 259 22.52 11.00 -5.03
C GLU A 259 23.69 10.24 -5.68
N VAL A 260 23.76 8.90 -5.46
CA VAL A 260 24.78 8.05 -6.11
C VAL A 260 24.48 7.97 -7.60
N GLU A 261 25.49 8.15 -8.47
CA GLU A 261 25.33 7.95 -9.90
C GLU A 261 25.05 6.46 -10.18
N ASN A 262 23.79 6.17 -10.53
CA ASN A 262 23.32 4.81 -10.79
C ASN A 262 22.17 4.85 -11.80
N GLU A 263 22.24 4.03 -12.85
CA GLU A 263 21.27 3.98 -13.95
C GLU A 263 19.85 3.65 -13.43
N GLN A 264 19.72 2.74 -12.48
CA GLN A 264 18.43 2.35 -11.95
C GLN A 264 17.79 3.48 -11.13
N LEU A 265 18.57 4.20 -10.31
CA LEU A 265 18.07 5.40 -9.63
C LEU A 265 17.67 6.48 -10.63
N ALA A 266 18.41 6.66 -11.73
CA ALA A 266 18.05 7.60 -12.79
C ALA A 266 16.74 7.21 -13.48
N ASN A 267 16.54 5.92 -13.79
CA ASN A 267 15.32 5.41 -14.42
C ASN A 267 14.07 5.64 -13.53
N GLY A 268 14.18 5.43 -12.21
CA GLY A 268 13.09 5.61 -11.25
C GLY A 268 12.90 7.05 -10.75
N GLY A 269 13.82 7.98 -11.08
CA GLY A 269 13.88 9.29 -10.41
C GLY A 269 14.18 9.19 -8.91
N GLY A 270 14.72 8.07 -8.49
CA GLY A 270 14.92 7.57 -7.13
C GLY A 270 14.56 6.10 -7.04
N TYR A 271 14.03 5.66 -5.90
CA TYR A 271 13.54 4.28 -5.76
C TYR A 271 12.11 4.17 -6.32
N ASP A 272 11.93 3.33 -7.33
CA ASP A 272 10.66 2.84 -7.88
C ASP A 272 10.92 1.48 -8.52
N HIS A 273 11.22 0.49 -7.66
CA HIS A 273 11.73 -0.81 -8.11
C HIS A 273 11.09 -1.95 -7.33
N ASN A 274 11.19 -3.14 -7.90
CA ASN A 274 10.74 -4.38 -7.33
C ASN A 274 11.91 -5.17 -6.73
N TRP A 275 11.83 -5.47 -5.42
CA TRP A 275 12.75 -6.35 -4.69
C TRP A 275 12.19 -7.76 -4.63
N ILE A 276 13.04 -8.74 -4.96
CA ILE A 276 12.74 -10.17 -4.85
C ILE A 276 13.06 -10.59 -3.41
N LEU A 277 12.03 -10.92 -2.65
CA LEU A 277 12.15 -11.25 -1.24
C LEU A 277 12.90 -12.58 -1.02
N ASP A 278 13.81 -12.61 -0.04
CA ASP A 278 14.52 -13.79 0.41
C ASP A 278 13.58 -14.65 1.27
N ARG A 279 12.78 -15.50 0.59
CA ARG A 279 11.77 -16.36 1.22
C ARG A 279 12.41 -17.63 1.76
N GLN A 280 12.13 -17.97 3.03
CA GLN A 280 12.52 -19.27 3.59
C GLN A 280 11.48 -20.34 3.28
N THR A 281 10.21 -19.97 3.31
CA THR A 281 9.09 -20.85 3.01
C THR A 281 8.18 -20.18 1.99
N PRO A 282 8.04 -20.72 0.78
CA PRO A 282 7.11 -20.17 -0.21
C PRO A 282 5.69 -20.08 0.38
N ASP A 283 4.96 -19.04 -0.01
CA ASP A 283 3.55 -18.81 0.32
C ASP A 283 3.23 -18.74 1.83
N GLN A 284 4.24 -18.52 2.69
CA GLN A 284 4.04 -18.25 4.11
C GLN A 284 4.21 -16.75 4.41
N MET A 285 3.55 -16.29 5.47
CA MET A 285 3.72 -14.91 5.96
C MET A 285 5.12 -14.75 6.55
N GLU A 286 5.97 -13.92 5.91
CA GLU A 286 7.33 -13.62 6.36
C GLU A 286 7.56 -12.11 6.33
N LEU A 287 8.53 -11.63 7.14
CA LEU A 287 8.94 -10.24 7.15
C LEU A 287 9.57 -9.88 5.80
N ALA A 288 8.96 -8.94 5.09
CA ALA A 288 9.44 -8.39 3.83
C ALA A 288 10.30 -7.13 4.02
N ALA A 289 9.81 -6.21 4.85
CA ALA A 289 10.46 -4.93 5.08
C ALA A 289 10.15 -4.37 6.47
N SER A 290 10.95 -3.41 6.92
CA SER A 290 10.59 -2.56 8.05
C SER A 290 11.06 -1.12 7.85
N VAL A 291 10.31 -0.19 8.44
CA VAL A 291 10.61 1.25 8.39
C VAL A 291 10.59 1.81 9.80
N TYR A 292 11.61 2.56 10.16
CA TYR A 292 11.71 3.27 11.43
C TYR A 292 11.86 4.78 11.19
N GLU A 293 11.04 5.58 11.87
CA GLU A 293 11.15 7.04 11.86
C GLU A 293 11.75 7.52 13.20
N PRO A 294 13.01 8.04 13.19
CA PRO A 294 13.76 8.27 14.43
C PRO A 294 13.19 9.36 15.34
N ALA A 295 12.52 10.39 14.80
CA ALA A 295 12.04 11.51 15.60
C ALA A 295 10.78 11.14 16.39
N SER A 296 9.81 10.51 15.74
CA SER A 296 8.56 10.05 16.36
C SER A 296 8.72 8.72 17.11
N GLY A 297 9.72 7.93 16.74
CA GLY A 297 9.87 6.56 17.22
C GLY A 297 8.93 5.56 16.55
N ARG A 298 8.08 5.97 15.59
CA ARG A 298 7.18 5.05 14.86
C ARG A 298 7.96 4.02 14.08
N PHE A 299 7.52 2.79 14.19
CA PHE A 299 8.10 1.64 13.54
C PHE A 299 7.01 0.82 12.85
N MET A 300 7.20 0.56 11.57
CA MET A 300 6.30 -0.26 10.74
C MET A 300 7.06 -1.48 10.23
N GLU A 301 6.48 -2.66 10.39
CA GLU A 301 6.92 -3.91 9.79
C GLU A 301 5.91 -4.34 8.72
N VAL A 302 6.40 -4.85 7.60
CA VAL A 302 5.58 -5.36 6.50
C VAL A 302 5.82 -6.85 6.36
N TYR A 303 4.76 -7.64 6.56
CA TYR A 303 4.78 -9.09 6.36
C TYR A 303 3.91 -9.43 5.15
N THR A 304 4.31 -10.45 4.38
CA THR A 304 3.52 -10.93 3.24
C THR A 304 3.82 -12.39 2.90
N ASP A 305 2.89 -13.02 2.20
CA ASP A 305 3.06 -14.32 1.52
C ASP A 305 3.55 -14.15 0.07
N GLN A 306 3.66 -12.90 -0.44
CA GLN A 306 4.06 -12.63 -1.82
C GLN A 306 5.58 -12.73 -2.04
N PRO A 307 6.03 -13.03 -3.27
CA PRO A 307 7.45 -13.23 -3.58
C PRO A 307 8.24 -11.94 -3.71
N ALA A 308 7.59 -10.78 -3.78
CA ALA A 308 8.26 -9.52 -4.03
C ALA A 308 7.59 -8.33 -3.34
N LEU A 309 8.34 -7.23 -3.29
CA LEU A 309 7.94 -5.94 -2.76
C LEU A 309 8.39 -4.84 -3.71
N GLN A 310 7.45 -4.02 -4.20
CA GLN A 310 7.78 -2.74 -4.83
C GLN A 310 7.98 -1.70 -3.73
N PHE A 311 9.10 -0.98 -3.78
CA PHE A 311 9.32 0.23 -3.00
C PHE A 311 9.35 1.43 -3.94
N TYR A 312 8.39 2.33 -3.75
CA TYR A 312 8.28 3.62 -4.44
C TYR A 312 8.47 4.76 -3.45
N GLY A 313 9.41 5.66 -3.72
CA GLY A 313 9.85 6.74 -2.83
C GLY A 313 9.16 8.09 -3.03
N GLY A 314 7.96 8.15 -3.63
CA GLY A 314 7.22 9.40 -3.82
C GLY A 314 7.92 10.38 -4.79
N ASN A 315 8.56 9.85 -5.84
CA ASN A 315 9.45 10.60 -6.72
C ASN A 315 8.74 11.55 -7.70
N PHE A 316 7.41 11.41 -7.89
CA PHE A 316 6.68 12.14 -8.94
C PHE A 316 5.72 13.22 -8.39
N PHE A 317 5.69 13.44 -7.09
CA PHE A 317 4.95 14.57 -6.50
C PHE A 317 5.68 15.89 -6.73
N ASP A 318 4.98 16.91 -7.22
CA ASP A 318 5.54 18.22 -7.58
C ASP A 318 5.11 19.36 -6.64
N GLY A 319 4.26 19.07 -5.65
CA GLY A 319 3.73 20.05 -4.70
C GLY A 319 2.57 20.89 -5.21
N THR A 320 2.05 20.63 -6.41
CA THR A 320 0.91 21.37 -6.98
C THR A 320 -0.44 20.83 -6.53
N THR A 321 -0.49 19.56 -6.12
CA THR A 321 -1.71 18.90 -5.64
C THR A 321 -1.81 19.04 -4.12
N GLU A 322 -2.99 19.49 -3.64
CA GLU A 322 -3.32 19.53 -2.23
C GLU A 322 -3.87 18.18 -1.75
N GLY A 323 -3.26 17.63 -0.71
CA GLY A 323 -3.73 16.45 0.01
C GLY A 323 -4.70 16.78 1.14
N LYS A 324 -4.66 16.02 2.23
CA LYS A 324 -5.46 16.29 3.42
C LYS A 324 -4.93 17.50 4.20
N TYR A 325 -5.77 18.06 5.06
CA TYR A 325 -5.41 19.12 6.01
C TYR A 325 -4.79 20.39 5.35
N GLY A 326 -5.06 20.66 4.06
CA GLY A 326 -4.47 21.78 3.32
C GLY A 326 -2.97 21.62 3.06
N LYS A 327 -2.43 20.41 3.16
CA LYS A 327 -1.02 20.12 2.93
C LYS A 327 -0.79 19.71 1.48
N ALA A 328 0.23 20.27 0.83
CA ALA A 328 0.59 19.90 -0.52
C ALA A 328 1.31 18.55 -0.55
N LEU A 329 1.06 17.73 -1.57
CA LEU A 329 1.78 16.48 -1.83
C LEU A 329 3.10 16.80 -2.53
N ARG A 330 4.23 16.58 -1.85
CA ARG A 330 5.55 17.01 -2.33
C ARG A 330 6.49 15.84 -2.57
N TYR A 331 7.49 16.10 -3.38
CA TYR A 331 8.58 15.19 -3.71
C TYR A 331 9.19 14.54 -2.48
N ARG A 332 9.21 13.20 -2.47
CA ARG A 332 9.77 12.36 -1.40
C ARG A 332 9.15 12.57 -0.01
N GLU A 333 7.92 13.02 0.08
CA GLU A 333 7.18 13.10 1.35
C GLU A 333 6.37 11.84 1.67
N SER A 334 6.56 10.77 0.90
CA SER A 334 5.90 9.49 1.16
C SER A 334 6.62 8.32 0.49
N MET A 335 6.22 7.11 0.89
CA MET A 335 6.63 5.85 0.29
C MET A 335 5.45 4.90 0.14
N ALA A 336 5.43 4.11 -0.94
CA ALA A 336 4.59 2.93 -1.05
C ALA A 336 5.46 1.67 -0.91
N LEU A 337 4.93 0.68 -0.19
CA LEU A 337 5.51 -0.65 0.00
C LEU A 337 4.46 -1.67 -0.45
N GLU A 338 4.52 -2.03 -1.73
CA GLU A 338 3.50 -2.83 -2.41
C GLU A 338 3.96 -4.28 -2.47
N THR A 339 3.38 -5.14 -1.64
CA THR A 339 3.63 -6.58 -1.73
C THR A 339 2.93 -7.13 -2.97
N GLN A 340 3.64 -7.91 -3.81
CA GLN A 340 3.14 -8.26 -5.13
C GLN A 340 3.86 -9.47 -5.75
N LYS A 341 3.37 -9.92 -6.92
CA LYS A 341 4.16 -10.69 -7.90
C LYS A 341 5.09 -9.73 -8.65
N TYR A 342 6.05 -10.27 -9.42
CA TYR A 342 6.96 -9.40 -10.17
C TYR A 342 6.21 -8.64 -11.28
N PRO A 343 6.57 -7.36 -11.51
CA PRO A 343 6.00 -6.61 -12.64
C PRO A 343 6.28 -7.29 -13.97
N ASP A 344 5.37 -7.13 -14.93
CA ASP A 344 5.47 -7.66 -16.29
C ASP A 344 5.72 -9.18 -16.42
N THR A 345 5.41 -9.95 -15.34
CA THR A 345 5.59 -11.41 -15.33
C THR A 345 5.00 -12.14 -16.54
N PRO A 346 3.81 -11.77 -17.09
CA PRO A 346 3.27 -12.45 -18.26
C PRO A 346 4.21 -12.46 -19.48
N ASN A 347 5.12 -11.51 -19.58
CA ASN A 347 6.07 -11.36 -20.68
C ASN A 347 7.47 -11.96 -20.39
N HIS A 348 7.68 -12.53 -19.17
CA HIS A 348 8.96 -13.09 -18.71
C HIS A 348 8.82 -14.51 -18.22
N SER A 349 9.19 -15.49 -19.04
CA SER A 349 9.02 -16.92 -18.71
C SER A 349 9.88 -17.42 -17.53
N ASN A 350 10.89 -16.65 -17.12
CA ASN A 350 11.75 -16.93 -15.98
C ASN A 350 11.22 -16.33 -14.65
N PHE A 351 10.13 -15.55 -14.70
CA PHE A 351 9.48 -15.03 -13.52
C PHE A 351 8.41 -16.00 -12.99
N PRO A 352 8.08 -15.97 -11.67
CA PRO A 352 7.01 -16.80 -11.12
C PRO A 352 5.66 -16.49 -11.77
N SER A 353 4.92 -17.52 -12.19
CA SER A 353 3.64 -17.32 -12.90
C SER A 353 2.62 -16.52 -12.10
N THR A 354 1.90 -15.65 -12.80
CA THR A 354 0.73 -14.92 -12.31
C THR A 354 -0.58 -15.44 -12.90
N LEU A 355 -0.51 -16.52 -13.69
CA LEU A 355 -1.68 -17.10 -14.37
C LEU A 355 -2.62 -17.73 -13.35
N LEU A 356 -3.88 -17.33 -13.39
CA LEU A 356 -4.99 -17.90 -12.65
C LEU A 356 -5.92 -18.63 -13.64
N ASN A 357 -6.19 -19.91 -13.40
CA ASN A 357 -7.08 -20.70 -14.25
C ASN A 357 -8.45 -20.88 -13.57
N PRO A 358 -9.50 -21.19 -14.35
CA PRO A 358 -10.78 -21.59 -13.78
C PRO A 358 -10.64 -22.76 -12.81
N GLY A 359 -11.18 -22.60 -11.60
CA GLY A 359 -11.09 -23.58 -10.52
C GLY A 359 -9.91 -23.41 -9.58
N ASP A 360 -8.94 -22.55 -9.93
CA ASP A 360 -7.87 -22.12 -9.01
C ASP A 360 -8.34 -20.88 -8.22
N THR A 361 -7.75 -20.67 -7.05
CA THR A 361 -7.99 -19.49 -6.22
C THR A 361 -6.68 -18.69 -6.08
N TYR A 362 -6.73 -17.40 -6.41
CA TYR A 362 -5.66 -16.47 -6.08
C TYR A 362 -5.82 -16.02 -4.64
N THR A 363 -4.73 -16.04 -3.88
CA THR A 363 -4.65 -15.47 -2.54
C THR A 363 -3.45 -14.56 -2.40
N HIS A 364 -3.62 -13.51 -1.60
CA HIS A 364 -2.53 -12.62 -1.22
C HIS A 364 -2.85 -12.03 0.15
N SER A 365 -1.90 -12.13 1.07
CA SER A 365 -1.98 -11.50 2.39
C SER A 365 -0.81 -10.54 2.61
N CYS A 366 -1.14 -9.36 3.17
CA CYS A 366 -0.18 -8.36 3.62
C CYS A 366 -0.56 -7.86 5.01
N VAL A 367 0.43 -7.68 5.89
CA VAL A 367 0.23 -7.12 7.23
C VAL A 367 1.23 -5.99 7.45
N TYR A 368 0.69 -4.81 7.75
CA TYR A 368 1.46 -3.68 8.26
C TYR A 368 1.28 -3.65 9.79
N ARG A 369 2.34 -3.96 10.55
CA ARG A 369 2.34 -3.93 12.01
C ARG A 369 3.02 -2.68 12.49
N PHE A 370 2.36 -1.95 13.39
CA PHE A 370 2.83 -0.68 13.94
C PHE A 370 3.23 -0.81 15.40
N SER A 371 4.34 -0.17 15.76
CA SER A 371 4.84 -0.07 17.12
C SER A 371 5.68 1.20 17.28
N VAL A 372 6.21 1.44 18.48
CA VAL A 372 7.16 2.53 18.76
C VAL A 372 8.47 1.98 19.33
N LYS A 373 9.59 2.63 19.00
CA LYS A 373 10.95 2.28 19.47
C LYS A 373 11.60 3.45 20.17
#